data_0b678d6eb20f0652949ccf1224068cd5
#
_entry.id   0b678d6eb20f0652949ccf1224068cd5
#
_cell.length_a   1.000
_cell.length_b   1.000
_cell.length_c   1.000
_cell.angle_alpha   90.00
_cell.angle_beta   90.00
_cell.angle_gamma   90.00
#
_symmetry.space_group_name_H-M   'P 1'
#
loop_
_entity.id
_entity.type
_entity.pdbx_description
1 polymer ?
#
loop_
_entity_poly.entity_id
_entity_poly.type
_entity_poly.pdbx_seq_one_letter_code
_entity_poly.pdbx_strand_id
1 'polypeptide(L)'
;MLDGATRVSAMVKRAVDLKMPAVAITDHGYMYGVPDLDLECAKYNHQQADWQQWFHDKENYAKGREIVEPDAEKEPEAYAQWQIDVAAHEAGRDLDEVKPRPLVKPIFGCEAYFTPDDSLSRDHKPELYHMILIAKNQTGYVNLMQMMSDAAVRGFYYKPRTTLEMLRAHSEGIIATAACVSGIIPRSILRGQPDEALKWARTFKEIFAPGDFYIEIQDHGLTFENGMTDRLLDEQLVELAHSLDLKVIATNDFHYLTREDAPTQDLMMCIGMNSKIDDENRMRMEGSEFYMKSEEEMRALFSWCPEACENTLELADKCNVELDWDQIILPRFPLLDPGETHESQFRRECEKGLRQHYGDDWATREIGGVNIKERFEYEYKVICDKGFAAYFLIVAEYVQWAKDNGIGVGPGRGSAAGAIVAYAMNITAFDPLENGLMFERFLSPQRTEMPDIDMDFDDERRLEVVEHVRQLYGPEKVTHVITYSTIKAKQAVNDAARVLDFPVYMGQRLSKMISAAPNATLKATMNKVEGREDQYSQDFVDAYNSDPDAHRIIDAALSLEGMIRGEGVHACAVLICRDPVNEHCPTKLDTKGGVEITQY
;
A
#
# COMPACT_ATOMS: atom_id res chain seq x y z
N MET A 1 0.64 12.23 0.35
CA MET A 1 -0.68 11.57 0.20
C MET A 1 -1.73 12.46 -0.45
N LEU A 2 -1.71 13.78 -0.26
CA LEU A 2 -2.68 14.73 -0.85
C LEU A 2 -2.04 15.74 -1.81
N ASP A 3 -0.89 15.42 -2.36
CA ASP A 3 -0.17 16.20 -3.36
C ASP A 3 -0.02 15.49 -4.71
N GLY A 4 -0.40 14.22 -4.79
CA GLY A 4 -0.47 13.44 -6.03
C GLY A 4 -1.90 13.07 -6.40
N ALA A 5 -2.24 13.13 -7.67
CA ALA A 5 -3.53 12.74 -8.25
C ALA A 5 -3.41 11.41 -9.02
N THR A 6 -2.54 10.52 -8.57
CA THR A 6 -2.25 9.25 -9.24
C THR A 6 -2.78 8.07 -8.43
N ARG A 7 -3.52 7.17 -9.08
CA ARG A 7 -3.88 5.86 -8.54
C ARG A 7 -2.85 4.84 -9.02
N VAL A 8 -2.35 3.99 -8.13
CA VAL A 8 -1.30 3.02 -8.47
C VAL A 8 -1.73 2.10 -9.62
N SER A 9 -2.97 1.60 -9.63
CA SER A 9 -3.49 0.78 -10.74
C SER A 9 -3.50 1.52 -12.09
N ALA A 10 -3.82 2.81 -12.10
CA ALA A 10 -3.80 3.62 -13.31
C ALA A 10 -2.36 3.95 -13.74
N MET A 11 -1.43 4.12 -12.79
CA MET A 11 0.00 4.28 -13.03
C MET A 11 0.61 3.06 -13.72
N VAL A 12 0.36 1.86 -13.19
CA VAL A 12 0.83 0.61 -13.79
C VAL A 12 0.26 0.45 -15.20
N LYS A 13 -1.05 0.69 -15.38
CA LYS A 13 -1.65 0.66 -16.71
C LYS A 13 -1.00 1.67 -17.67
N ARG A 14 -0.74 2.89 -17.23
CA ARG A 14 -0.08 3.92 -18.03
C ARG A 14 1.36 3.50 -18.41
N ALA A 15 2.13 2.93 -17.46
CA ALA A 15 3.46 2.39 -17.73
C ALA A 15 3.42 1.33 -18.85
N VAL A 16 2.44 0.45 -18.80
CA VAL A 16 2.20 -0.58 -19.83
C VAL A 16 1.87 0.05 -21.18
N ASP A 17 0.93 1.01 -21.20
CA ASP A 17 0.52 1.70 -22.44
C ASP A 17 1.70 2.45 -23.07
N LEU A 18 2.60 3.00 -22.26
CA LEU A 18 3.85 3.65 -22.66
C LEU A 18 5.00 2.65 -22.91
N LYS A 19 4.79 1.33 -22.77
CA LYS A 19 5.79 0.26 -22.96
C LYS A 19 7.01 0.38 -22.04
N MET A 20 6.83 0.96 -20.85
CA MET A 20 7.91 1.05 -19.86
C MET A 20 8.20 -0.34 -19.26
N PRO A 21 9.49 -0.76 -19.17
CA PRO A 21 9.85 -2.07 -18.58
C PRO A 21 9.79 -2.07 -17.05
N ALA A 22 9.76 -0.91 -16.42
CA ALA A 22 9.69 -0.75 -14.98
C ALA A 22 8.98 0.55 -14.59
N VAL A 23 8.46 0.60 -13.36
CA VAL A 23 7.89 1.81 -12.78
C VAL A 23 8.25 1.88 -11.30
N ALA A 24 8.64 3.07 -10.83
CA ALA A 24 9.03 3.32 -9.45
C ALA A 24 7.92 4.06 -8.69
N ILE A 25 7.84 3.78 -7.37
CA ILE A 25 7.07 4.59 -6.44
C ILE A 25 7.99 5.13 -5.34
N THR A 26 7.87 6.43 -5.05
CA THR A 26 8.71 7.13 -4.08
C THR A 26 7.86 8.13 -3.30
N ASP A 27 6.95 7.63 -2.46
CA ASP A 27 6.07 8.47 -1.64
C ASP A 27 6.86 9.41 -0.72
N HIS A 28 6.33 10.59 -0.45
CA HIS A 28 6.95 11.61 0.40
C HIS A 28 7.08 11.18 1.87
N GLY A 29 8.28 10.80 2.29
CA GLY A 29 8.63 10.45 3.67
C GLY A 29 8.08 9.13 4.20
N TYR A 30 7.37 8.38 3.36
CA TYR A 30 6.71 7.12 3.71
C TYR A 30 6.79 6.13 2.53
N MET A 31 6.26 4.92 2.74
CA MET A 31 6.28 3.83 1.74
C MET A 31 4.87 3.30 1.42
N TYR A 32 3.85 4.14 1.52
CA TYR A 32 2.44 3.73 1.47
C TYR A 32 2.02 2.94 0.23
N GLY A 33 2.54 3.32 -0.93
CA GLY A 33 2.11 2.75 -2.21
C GLY A 33 2.85 1.48 -2.62
N VAL A 34 3.83 1.01 -1.84
CA VAL A 34 4.65 -0.16 -2.19
C VAL A 34 3.82 -1.44 -2.36
N PRO A 35 2.91 -1.81 -1.42
CA PRO A 35 2.09 -3.00 -1.60
C PRO A 35 1.19 -2.94 -2.83
N ASP A 36 0.55 -1.80 -3.05
CA ASP A 36 -0.35 -1.60 -4.19
C ASP A 36 0.41 -1.70 -5.52
N LEU A 37 1.64 -1.15 -5.58
CA LEU A 37 2.47 -1.24 -6.78
C LEU A 37 2.86 -2.69 -7.09
N ASP A 38 3.31 -3.43 -6.08
CA ASP A 38 3.70 -4.83 -6.27
C ASP A 38 2.53 -5.68 -6.75
N LEU A 39 1.40 -5.60 -6.04
CA LEU A 39 0.19 -6.37 -6.38
C LEU A 39 -0.38 -6.01 -7.76
N GLU A 40 -0.41 -4.73 -8.15
CA GLU A 40 -0.90 -4.33 -9.46
C GLU A 40 0.07 -4.74 -10.58
N CYS A 41 1.39 -4.65 -10.37
CA CYS A 41 2.37 -5.18 -11.33
C CYS A 41 2.28 -6.70 -11.45
N ALA A 42 2.17 -7.42 -10.31
CA ALA A 42 2.04 -8.88 -10.29
C ALA A 42 0.76 -9.33 -11.03
N LYS A 43 -0.38 -8.70 -10.74
CA LYS A 43 -1.65 -8.95 -11.40
C LYS A 43 -1.57 -8.73 -12.93
N TYR A 44 -0.96 -7.62 -13.36
CA TYR A 44 -0.77 -7.34 -14.77
C TYR A 44 0.16 -8.37 -15.42
N ASN A 45 1.28 -8.70 -14.78
CA ASN A 45 2.27 -9.65 -15.28
C ASN A 45 1.69 -11.07 -15.35
N HIS A 46 0.85 -11.47 -14.40
CA HIS A 46 0.13 -12.74 -14.42
C HIS A 46 -0.83 -12.81 -15.62
N GLN A 47 -1.66 -11.80 -15.81
CA GLN A 47 -2.55 -11.72 -16.98
C GLN A 47 -1.79 -11.80 -18.31
N GLN A 48 -0.58 -11.23 -18.38
CA GLN A 48 0.28 -11.34 -19.57
C GLN A 48 0.88 -12.74 -19.74
N ALA A 49 1.24 -13.41 -18.64
CA ALA A 49 1.75 -14.79 -18.69
C ALA A 49 0.67 -15.75 -19.20
N ASP A 50 -0.56 -15.63 -18.71
CA ASP A 50 -1.72 -16.39 -19.18
C ASP A 50 -1.98 -16.11 -20.65
N TRP A 51 -1.88 -14.86 -21.07
CA TRP A 51 -2.04 -14.45 -22.45
C TRP A 51 -0.92 -14.98 -23.36
N GLN A 52 0.35 -14.97 -22.90
CA GLN A 52 1.47 -15.55 -23.61
C GLN A 52 1.31 -17.07 -23.78
N GLN A 53 0.87 -17.76 -22.73
CA GLN A 53 0.56 -19.19 -22.79
C GLN A 53 -0.55 -19.48 -23.79
N TRP A 54 -1.63 -18.70 -23.73
CA TRP A 54 -2.73 -18.81 -24.68
C TRP A 54 -2.29 -18.56 -26.13
N PHE A 55 -1.43 -17.55 -26.37
CA PHE A 55 -0.87 -17.24 -27.68
C PHE A 55 0.00 -18.40 -28.19
N HIS A 56 0.81 -18.98 -27.34
CA HIS A 56 1.61 -20.16 -27.65
C HIS A 56 0.74 -21.36 -28.00
N ASP A 57 -0.36 -21.55 -27.31
CA ASP A 57 -1.33 -22.61 -27.59
C ASP A 57 -2.07 -22.39 -28.92
N LYS A 58 -2.37 -21.13 -29.28
CA LYS A 58 -2.90 -20.76 -30.61
C LYS A 58 -1.91 -20.97 -31.75
N GLU A 59 -0.64 -20.66 -31.57
CA GLU A 59 0.40 -20.97 -32.54
C GLU A 59 0.54 -22.48 -32.76
N ASN A 60 0.34 -23.24 -31.70
CA ASN A 60 0.24 -24.70 -31.74
C ASN A 60 -1.05 -25.19 -32.43
N TYR A 61 -2.17 -24.45 -32.31
CA TYR A 61 -3.43 -24.74 -32.99
C TYR A 61 -3.32 -24.53 -34.53
N ALA A 62 -2.70 -23.41 -34.94
CA ALA A 62 -2.38 -23.18 -36.35
C ALA A 62 -1.51 -24.31 -36.95
N LYS A 63 -0.78 -25.04 -36.10
CA LYS A 63 -0.01 -26.27 -36.42
C LYS A 63 -0.80 -27.57 -36.28
N GLY A 64 -2.14 -27.51 -36.07
CA GLY A 64 -3.03 -28.69 -36.10
C GLY A 64 -3.31 -29.36 -34.75
N ARG A 65 -3.20 -28.64 -33.61
CA ARG A 65 -3.62 -29.13 -32.27
C ARG A 65 -5.01 -28.61 -31.88
N GLU A 66 -5.84 -29.46 -31.26
CA GLU A 66 -7.16 -29.09 -30.72
C GLU A 66 -7.01 -28.14 -29.52
N ILE A 67 -7.63 -26.96 -29.59
CA ILE A 67 -7.85 -26.07 -28.43
C ILE A 67 -9.24 -26.36 -27.89
N VAL A 68 -9.32 -26.62 -26.60
CA VAL A 68 -10.60 -26.83 -25.91
C VAL A 68 -11.23 -25.47 -25.62
N GLU A 69 -12.46 -25.27 -26.07
CA GLU A 69 -13.29 -24.11 -25.75
C GLU A 69 -13.50 -24.02 -24.22
N PRO A 70 -13.24 -22.86 -23.55
CA PRO A 70 -13.49 -22.71 -22.13
C PRO A 70 -14.97 -22.92 -21.79
N ASP A 71 -15.25 -23.50 -20.63
CA ASP A 71 -16.62 -23.74 -20.17
C ASP A 71 -17.26 -22.39 -19.75
N ALA A 72 -18.23 -21.93 -20.50
CA ALA A 72 -18.90 -20.65 -20.29
C ALA A 72 -19.53 -20.49 -18.89
N GLU A 73 -19.89 -21.59 -18.22
CA GLU A 73 -20.49 -21.55 -16.88
C GLU A 73 -19.44 -21.56 -15.76
N LYS A 74 -18.28 -22.22 -15.99
CA LYS A 74 -17.21 -22.33 -14.98
C LYS A 74 -16.14 -21.24 -15.12
N GLU A 75 -15.92 -20.76 -16.34
CA GLU A 75 -14.86 -19.82 -16.71
C GLU A 75 -15.41 -18.68 -17.59
N PRO A 76 -16.39 -17.89 -17.12
CA PRO A 76 -17.09 -16.91 -17.95
C PRO A 76 -16.19 -15.81 -18.52
N GLU A 77 -15.15 -15.41 -17.78
CA GLU A 77 -14.19 -14.41 -18.25
C GLU A 77 -13.27 -14.98 -19.36
N ALA A 78 -12.80 -16.21 -19.18
CA ALA A 78 -12.01 -16.91 -20.18
C ALA A 78 -12.81 -17.18 -21.46
N TYR A 79 -14.08 -17.54 -21.31
CA TYR A 79 -15.00 -17.73 -22.43
C TYR A 79 -15.30 -16.43 -23.19
N ALA A 80 -15.55 -15.34 -22.48
CA ALA A 80 -15.76 -14.03 -23.10
C ALA A 80 -14.52 -13.56 -23.87
N GLN A 81 -13.33 -13.76 -23.31
CA GLN A 81 -12.07 -13.44 -24.00
C GLN A 81 -11.86 -14.35 -25.22
N TRP A 82 -12.13 -15.65 -25.09
CA TRP A 82 -12.06 -16.60 -26.21
C TRP A 82 -12.99 -16.19 -27.37
N GLN A 83 -14.22 -15.73 -27.09
CA GLN A 83 -15.14 -15.23 -28.13
C GLN A 83 -14.59 -14.00 -28.87
N ILE A 84 -13.98 -13.05 -28.13
CA ILE A 84 -13.34 -11.85 -28.72
C ILE A 84 -12.18 -12.26 -29.64
N ASP A 85 -11.42 -13.23 -29.21
CA ASP A 85 -10.24 -13.72 -29.93
C ASP A 85 -10.59 -14.54 -31.18
N VAL A 86 -11.63 -15.36 -31.10
CA VAL A 86 -12.18 -16.08 -32.27
C VAL A 86 -12.71 -15.08 -33.30
N ALA A 87 -13.48 -14.08 -32.86
CA ALA A 87 -13.99 -13.03 -33.74
C ALA A 87 -12.87 -12.19 -34.36
N ALA A 88 -11.78 -11.93 -33.63
CA ALA A 88 -10.60 -11.22 -34.16
C ALA A 88 -9.85 -12.06 -35.21
N HIS A 89 -9.78 -13.39 -35.03
CA HIS A 89 -9.18 -14.31 -35.96
C HIS A 89 -10.02 -14.45 -37.25
N GLU A 90 -11.36 -14.60 -37.12
CA GLU A 90 -12.28 -14.65 -38.26
C GLU A 90 -12.29 -13.35 -39.07
N ALA A 91 -12.02 -12.19 -38.40
CA ALA A 91 -11.93 -10.88 -39.06
C ALA A 91 -10.60 -10.68 -39.82
N GLY A 92 -9.69 -11.66 -39.87
CA GLY A 92 -8.43 -11.60 -40.61
C GLY A 92 -7.44 -10.57 -40.07
N ARG A 93 -7.52 -10.22 -38.77
CA ARG A 93 -6.53 -9.35 -38.15
C ARG A 93 -5.20 -10.08 -38.03
N ASP A 94 -4.15 -9.44 -38.54
CA ASP A 94 -2.80 -9.99 -38.56
C ASP A 94 -2.33 -10.26 -37.12
N LEU A 95 -2.00 -11.52 -36.81
CA LEU A 95 -1.53 -11.94 -35.47
C LEU A 95 -0.21 -11.28 -35.08
N ASP A 96 0.49 -10.66 -36.05
CA ASP A 96 1.72 -9.88 -35.81
C ASP A 96 1.48 -8.52 -35.14
N GLU A 97 0.23 -8.00 -35.15
CA GLU A 97 -0.09 -6.76 -34.43
C GLU A 97 -0.30 -6.94 -32.92
N VAL A 98 -0.47 -8.18 -32.46
CA VAL A 98 -0.71 -8.49 -31.05
C VAL A 98 0.56 -9.04 -30.42
N LYS A 99 1.62 -8.25 -30.39
CA LYS A 99 2.85 -8.62 -29.67
C LYS A 99 2.60 -8.66 -28.17
N PRO A 100 3.16 -9.65 -27.46
CA PRO A 100 3.10 -9.66 -25.99
C PRO A 100 3.62 -8.32 -25.45
N ARG A 101 2.88 -7.68 -24.57
CA ARG A 101 3.33 -6.46 -23.91
C ARG A 101 4.47 -6.80 -22.95
N PRO A 102 5.47 -5.93 -22.78
CA PRO A 102 6.55 -6.19 -21.83
C PRO A 102 6.01 -6.31 -20.41
N LEU A 103 6.63 -7.18 -19.60
CA LEU A 103 6.37 -7.22 -18.16
C LEU A 103 6.81 -5.89 -17.55
N VAL A 104 6.06 -5.41 -16.54
CA VAL A 104 6.39 -4.19 -15.81
C VAL A 104 6.95 -4.56 -14.45
N LYS A 105 8.20 -4.16 -14.20
CA LYS A 105 8.91 -4.40 -12.95
C LYS A 105 8.59 -3.30 -11.94
N PRO A 106 8.12 -3.64 -10.71
CA PRO A 106 7.98 -2.66 -9.65
C PRO A 106 9.34 -2.26 -9.09
N ILE A 107 9.52 -0.98 -8.78
CA ILE A 107 10.69 -0.43 -8.10
C ILE A 107 10.21 0.31 -6.85
N PHE A 108 10.72 -0.09 -5.68
CA PHE A 108 10.27 0.40 -4.38
C PHE A 108 11.23 1.42 -3.81
N GLY A 109 10.72 2.58 -3.45
CA GLY A 109 11.50 3.67 -2.90
C GLY A 109 10.70 4.56 -1.98
N CYS A 110 11.33 5.64 -1.56
CA CYS A 110 10.77 6.71 -0.75
C CYS A 110 11.49 8.02 -1.07
N GLU A 111 10.75 9.12 -1.16
CA GLU A 111 11.34 10.44 -1.12
C GLU A 111 11.49 10.90 0.33
N ALA A 112 12.69 10.67 0.89
CA ALA A 112 13.00 10.98 2.28
C ALA A 112 13.16 12.49 2.51
N TYR A 113 12.75 12.95 3.69
CA TYR A 113 13.04 14.32 4.16
C TYR A 113 14.36 14.34 4.91
N PHE A 114 15.45 14.55 4.18
CA PHE A 114 16.80 14.61 4.73
C PHE A 114 17.04 15.90 5.53
N THR A 115 17.70 15.78 6.68
CA THR A 115 18.20 16.91 7.46
C THR A 115 19.69 16.71 7.79
N PRO A 116 20.53 17.76 7.64
CA PRO A 116 21.92 17.73 8.09
C PRO A 116 22.09 17.67 9.61
N ASP A 117 21.01 17.95 10.36
CA ASP A 117 21.03 17.99 11.83
C ASP A 117 20.70 16.60 12.41
N ASP A 118 21.75 15.89 12.83
CA ASP A 118 21.63 14.57 13.47
C ASP A 118 21.02 14.64 14.89
N SER A 119 20.93 15.82 15.50
CA SER A 119 20.40 15.97 16.87
C SER A 119 18.91 15.71 17.00
N LEU A 120 18.17 15.77 15.88
CA LEU A 120 16.71 15.69 15.84
C LEU A 120 16.01 16.67 16.80
N SER A 121 16.66 17.80 17.13
CA SER A 121 16.10 18.85 18.01
C SER A 121 14.71 19.29 17.51
N ARG A 122 13.87 19.68 18.46
CA ARG A 122 12.53 20.27 18.23
C ARG A 122 12.47 21.75 18.63
N ASP A 123 13.62 22.36 18.98
CA ASP A 123 13.70 23.74 19.46
C ASP A 123 13.48 24.77 18.35
N HIS A 124 13.70 24.38 17.10
CA HIS A 124 13.47 25.20 15.91
C HIS A 124 12.92 24.37 14.76
N LYS A 125 12.30 25.03 13.78
CA LYS A 125 11.83 24.35 12.56
C LYS A 125 13.05 23.82 11.78
N PRO A 126 13.12 22.50 11.50
CA PRO A 126 14.26 21.92 10.80
C PRO A 126 14.30 22.40 9.34
N GLU A 127 15.49 22.54 8.79
CA GLU A 127 15.68 22.62 7.35
C GLU A 127 15.63 21.20 6.76
N LEU A 128 14.74 21.01 5.79
CA LEU A 128 14.48 19.71 5.18
C LEU A 128 14.78 19.77 3.69
N TYR A 129 15.37 18.69 3.20
CA TYR A 129 15.73 18.50 1.82
C TYR A 129 15.16 17.16 1.32
N HIS A 130 14.82 17.06 0.05
CA HIS A 130 14.40 15.81 -0.54
C HIS A 130 15.61 14.95 -0.90
N MET A 131 15.45 13.64 -0.76
CA MET A 131 16.40 12.63 -1.21
C MET A 131 15.60 11.39 -1.63
N ILE A 132 15.80 10.90 -2.85
CA ILE A 132 15.18 9.67 -3.27
C ILE A 132 16.05 8.50 -2.82
N LEU A 133 15.41 7.53 -2.17
CA LEU A 133 16.01 6.28 -1.71
C LEU A 133 15.26 5.11 -2.33
N ILE A 134 15.97 4.20 -2.98
CA ILE A 134 15.40 3.08 -3.73
C ILE A 134 16.02 1.78 -3.22
N ALA A 135 15.19 0.79 -2.95
CA ALA A 135 15.63 -0.55 -2.59
C ALA A 135 16.21 -1.28 -3.81
N LYS A 136 17.49 -1.62 -3.75
CA LYS A 136 18.19 -2.36 -4.80
C LYS A 136 17.93 -3.87 -4.74
N ASN A 137 17.83 -4.40 -3.53
CA ASN A 137 17.63 -5.81 -3.23
C ASN A 137 16.90 -5.98 -1.89
N GLN A 138 16.70 -7.22 -1.45
CA GLN A 138 15.97 -7.51 -0.22
C GLN A 138 16.60 -6.87 1.03
N THR A 139 17.94 -6.84 1.13
CA THR A 139 18.64 -6.15 2.22
C THR A 139 18.33 -4.65 2.21
N GLY A 140 18.41 -4.02 1.03
CA GLY A 140 18.06 -2.60 0.87
C GLY A 140 16.60 -2.32 1.18
N TYR A 141 15.68 -3.22 0.86
CA TYR A 141 14.26 -3.06 1.18
C TYR A 141 14.02 -3.08 2.70
N VAL A 142 14.64 -4.01 3.43
CA VAL A 142 14.57 -4.04 4.90
C VAL A 142 15.21 -2.79 5.50
N ASN A 143 16.39 -2.39 5.03
CA ASN A 143 17.07 -1.17 5.47
C ASN A 143 16.22 0.08 5.23
N LEU A 144 15.53 0.15 4.08
CA LEU A 144 14.63 1.26 3.77
C LEU A 144 13.43 1.30 4.72
N MET A 145 12.79 0.15 4.99
CA MET A 145 11.68 0.08 5.95
C MET A 145 12.10 0.51 7.35
N GLN A 146 13.26 0.04 7.84
CA GLN A 146 13.78 0.40 9.15
C GLN A 146 14.12 1.89 9.23
N MET A 147 14.80 2.44 8.22
CA MET A 147 15.16 3.85 8.17
C MET A 147 13.93 4.75 8.10
N MET A 148 12.93 4.42 7.29
CA MET A 148 11.69 5.20 7.20
C MET A 148 10.85 5.08 8.46
N SER A 149 10.86 3.93 9.14
CA SER A 149 10.24 3.77 10.46
C SER A 149 10.91 4.66 11.50
N ASP A 150 12.23 4.67 11.54
CA ASP A 150 12.99 5.48 12.48
C ASP A 150 12.78 6.98 12.23
N ALA A 151 12.80 7.42 10.98
CA ALA A 151 12.47 8.78 10.60
C ALA A 151 11.03 9.18 11.00
N ALA A 152 10.07 8.27 10.86
CA ALA A 152 8.66 8.52 11.14
C ALA A 152 8.27 8.40 12.62
N VAL A 153 9.03 7.65 13.43
CA VAL A 153 8.77 7.45 14.87
C VAL A 153 9.66 8.39 15.71
N ARG A 154 10.98 8.28 15.64
CA ARG A 154 11.92 9.10 16.42
C ARG A 154 12.16 10.47 15.77
N GLY A 155 12.28 10.49 14.44
CA GLY A 155 12.62 11.68 13.67
C GLY A 155 11.46 12.63 13.42
N PHE A 156 10.21 12.26 13.72
CA PHE A 156 9.03 13.04 13.37
C PHE A 156 8.98 14.40 14.10
N TYR A 157 9.05 15.46 13.32
CA TYR A 157 8.74 16.84 13.74
C TYR A 157 8.34 17.65 12.49
N TYR A 158 7.07 17.96 12.33
CA TYR A 158 6.39 18.42 11.10
C TYR A 158 6.42 17.40 9.94
N LYS A 159 7.54 16.75 9.70
CA LYS A 159 7.78 15.69 8.71
C LYS A 159 8.67 14.61 9.33
N PRO A 160 8.65 13.38 8.80
CA PRO A 160 9.62 12.35 9.18
C PRO A 160 11.03 12.78 8.71
N ARG A 161 11.98 12.90 9.62
CA ARG A 161 13.33 13.39 9.32
C ARG A 161 14.33 12.25 9.23
N THR A 162 14.99 12.14 8.10
CA THR A 162 16.10 11.22 7.88
C THR A 162 17.41 11.97 8.08
N THR A 163 18.28 11.48 8.98
CA THR A 163 19.56 12.12 9.30
C THR A 163 20.72 11.45 8.57
N LEU A 164 21.90 12.09 8.63
CA LEU A 164 23.13 11.51 8.07
C LEU A 164 23.54 10.22 8.79
N GLU A 165 23.30 10.14 10.10
CA GLU A 165 23.52 8.93 10.89
C GLU A 165 22.64 7.78 10.41
N MET A 166 21.34 8.01 10.19
CA MET A 166 20.42 7.00 9.67
C MET A 166 20.82 6.52 8.27
N LEU A 167 21.22 7.44 7.38
CA LEU A 167 21.70 7.06 6.05
C LEU A 167 22.93 6.15 6.15
N ARG A 168 23.91 6.45 6.99
CA ARG A 168 25.10 5.62 7.18
C ARG A 168 24.80 4.25 7.77
N ALA A 169 23.83 4.19 8.68
CA ALA A 169 23.44 2.93 9.33
C ALA A 169 22.70 1.96 8.39
N HIS A 170 22.00 2.49 7.38
CA HIS A 170 21.07 1.71 6.53
C HIS A 170 21.35 1.82 5.03
N SER A 171 22.55 2.25 4.60
CA SER A 171 22.86 2.47 3.17
C SER A 171 23.05 1.18 2.36
N GLU A 172 23.28 0.04 3.01
CA GLU A 172 23.52 -1.23 2.31
C GLU A 172 22.30 -1.65 1.48
N GLY A 173 22.53 -1.91 0.19
CA GLY A 173 21.47 -2.32 -0.73
C GLY A 173 20.51 -1.21 -1.14
N ILE A 174 20.85 0.06 -0.85
CA ILE A 174 20.07 1.23 -1.24
C ILE A 174 20.78 1.99 -2.36
N ILE A 175 20.02 2.39 -3.37
CA ILE A 175 20.38 3.37 -4.38
C ILE A 175 19.79 4.72 -3.93
N ALA A 176 20.58 5.79 -4.02
CA ALA A 176 20.10 7.13 -3.71
C ALA A 176 20.28 8.11 -4.87
N THR A 177 19.45 9.15 -4.92
CA THR A 177 19.60 10.24 -5.87
C THR A 177 19.61 11.60 -5.18
N ALA A 178 20.06 12.63 -5.91
CA ALA A 178 20.07 14.01 -5.44
C ALA A 178 18.66 14.61 -5.32
N ALA A 179 17.62 13.90 -5.77
CA ALA A 179 16.21 14.31 -5.83
C ALA A 179 15.96 15.57 -6.69
N CYS A 180 14.76 16.14 -6.57
CA CYS A 180 14.30 17.35 -7.27
C CYS A 180 15.00 18.62 -6.79
N VAL A 181 14.55 19.78 -7.24
CA VAL A 181 15.07 21.12 -6.82
C VAL A 181 15.05 21.35 -5.31
N SER A 182 14.28 20.54 -4.56
CA SER A 182 14.25 20.56 -3.09
C SER A 182 15.38 19.73 -2.44
N GLY A 183 16.19 19.01 -3.22
CA GLY A 183 17.37 18.28 -2.75
C GLY A 183 18.46 19.24 -2.24
N ILE A 184 19.32 18.76 -1.35
CA ILE A 184 20.37 19.61 -0.75
C ILE A 184 21.40 20.06 -1.78
N ILE A 185 21.72 19.23 -2.77
CA ILE A 185 22.70 19.54 -3.82
C ILE A 185 22.16 20.60 -4.78
N PRO A 186 21.00 20.38 -5.46
CA PRO A 186 20.44 21.41 -6.36
C PRO A 186 20.11 22.71 -5.62
N ARG A 187 19.58 22.64 -4.40
CA ARG A 187 19.28 23.85 -3.61
C ARG A 187 20.54 24.63 -3.23
N SER A 188 21.67 23.97 -2.99
CA SER A 188 22.97 24.65 -2.74
C SER A 188 23.43 25.40 -3.99
N ILE A 189 23.29 24.82 -5.20
CA ILE A 189 23.60 25.50 -6.46
C ILE A 189 22.69 26.72 -6.64
N LEU A 190 21.37 26.58 -6.48
CA LEU A 190 20.40 27.68 -6.58
C LEU A 190 20.68 28.84 -5.62
N ARG A 191 21.29 28.55 -4.45
CA ARG A 191 21.73 29.55 -3.46
C ARG A 191 23.08 30.17 -3.79
N GLY A 192 23.72 29.78 -4.89
CA GLY A 192 25.07 30.26 -5.26
C GLY A 192 26.18 29.68 -4.38
N GLN A 193 26.00 28.46 -3.86
CA GLN A 193 26.92 27.74 -2.96
C GLN A 193 27.44 26.44 -3.62
N PRO A 194 28.16 26.51 -4.75
CA PRO A 194 28.61 25.30 -5.47
C PRO A 194 29.60 24.44 -4.65
N ASP A 195 30.40 25.03 -3.79
CA ASP A 195 31.31 24.28 -2.90
C ASP A 195 30.54 23.42 -1.89
N GLU A 196 29.41 23.92 -1.38
CA GLU A 196 28.55 23.14 -0.48
C GLU A 196 27.84 22.01 -1.25
N ALA A 197 27.39 22.25 -2.48
CA ALA A 197 26.86 21.21 -3.36
C ALA A 197 27.89 20.10 -3.60
N LEU A 198 29.13 20.47 -3.92
CA LEU A 198 30.24 19.54 -4.14
C LEU A 198 30.56 18.72 -2.88
N LYS A 199 30.56 19.35 -1.70
CA LYS A 199 30.76 18.68 -0.42
C LYS A 199 29.68 17.62 -0.16
N TRP A 200 28.40 17.95 -0.36
CA TRP A 200 27.29 17.00 -0.19
C TRP A 200 27.36 15.86 -1.19
N ALA A 201 27.66 16.13 -2.45
CA ALA A 201 27.81 15.10 -3.46
C ALA A 201 28.93 14.09 -3.10
N ARG A 202 30.06 14.57 -2.58
CA ARG A 202 31.15 13.71 -2.07
C ARG A 202 30.68 12.90 -0.86
N THR A 203 30.00 13.54 0.09
CA THR A 203 29.50 12.87 1.30
C THR A 203 28.56 11.70 0.94
N PHE A 204 27.63 11.92 0.03
CA PHE A 204 26.71 10.86 -0.39
C PHE A 204 27.40 9.78 -1.24
N LYS A 205 28.34 10.16 -2.11
CA LYS A 205 29.18 9.19 -2.83
C LYS A 205 29.94 8.25 -1.88
N GLU A 206 30.36 8.73 -0.69
CA GLU A 206 31.06 7.93 0.32
C GLU A 206 30.12 7.03 1.14
N ILE A 207 28.84 7.39 1.28
CA ILE A 207 27.84 6.65 2.08
C ILE A 207 27.30 5.45 1.31
N PHE A 208 26.94 5.66 0.04
CA PHE A 208 26.35 4.62 -0.79
C PHE A 208 27.44 3.82 -1.51
N ALA A 209 27.12 2.57 -1.86
CA ALA A 209 28.05 1.71 -2.57
C ALA A 209 28.46 2.33 -3.92
N PRO A 210 29.66 2.00 -4.43
CA PRO A 210 30.13 2.55 -5.72
C PRO A 210 29.11 2.32 -6.85
N GLY A 211 28.68 3.41 -7.47
CA GLY A 211 27.69 3.40 -8.55
C GLY A 211 26.23 3.33 -8.08
N ASP A 212 25.92 3.46 -6.78
CA ASP A 212 24.57 3.48 -6.22
C ASP A 212 24.14 4.88 -5.71
N PHE A 213 24.93 5.91 -5.99
CA PHE A 213 24.50 7.31 -5.84
C PHE A 213 24.50 8.01 -7.20
N TYR A 214 23.37 8.64 -7.54
CA TYR A 214 23.15 9.32 -8.80
C TYR A 214 22.85 10.81 -8.59
N ILE A 215 23.30 11.64 -9.53
CA ILE A 215 22.78 12.99 -9.66
C ILE A 215 21.52 12.94 -10.51
N GLU A 216 20.46 13.56 -10.05
CA GLU A 216 19.15 13.57 -10.70
C GLU A 216 18.92 14.92 -11.37
N ILE A 217 18.42 14.91 -12.60
CA ILE A 217 18.06 16.10 -13.37
C ILE A 217 16.59 16.04 -13.77
N GLN A 218 15.93 17.21 -13.76
CA GLN A 218 14.50 17.36 -14.03
C GLN A 218 14.23 18.67 -14.74
N ASP A 219 13.46 18.64 -15.82
CA ASP A 219 13.09 19.85 -16.57
C ASP A 219 11.56 19.96 -16.70
N HIS A 220 10.98 20.86 -15.94
CA HIS A 220 9.56 21.21 -15.94
C HIS A 220 9.31 22.58 -16.60
N GLY A 221 10.36 23.21 -17.16
CA GLY A 221 10.29 24.55 -17.76
C GLY A 221 10.22 25.68 -16.75
N LEU A 222 10.69 25.45 -15.51
CA LEU A 222 10.65 26.44 -14.44
C LEU A 222 11.78 27.47 -14.58
N THR A 223 11.51 28.66 -14.02
CA THR A 223 12.52 29.70 -13.81
C THR A 223 12.47 30.11 -12.35
N PHE A 224 13.60 29.95 -11.65
CA PHE A 224 13.70 30.21 -10.23
C PHE A 224 13.87 31.72 -9.92
N GLU A 225 13.66 32.12 -8.66
CA GLU A 225 13.74 33.51 -8.22
C GLU A 225 15.08 34.19 -8.54
N ASN A 226 16.18 33.45 -8.60
CA ASN A 226 17.50 33.93 -8.97
C ASN A 226 17.70 34.09 -10.50
N GLY A 227 16.68 33.80 -11.31
CA GLY A 227 16.72 33.85 -12.77
C GLY A 227 17.33 32.61 -13.44
N MET A 228 17.74 31.59 -12.67
CA MET A 228 18.21 30.31 -13.21
C MET A 228 17.01 29.52 -13.74
N THR A 229 17.16 28.81 -14.85
CA THR A 229 16.15 27.86 -15.37
C THR A 229 16.50 26.45 -14.96
N ASP A 230 15.52 25.51 -15.01
CA ASP A 230 15.80 24.08 -14.83
C ASP A 230 16.99 23.63 -15.67
N ARG A 231 16.99 23.98 -16.96
CA ARG A 231 18.07 23.63 -17.88
C ARG A 231 19.47 24.09 -17.43
N LEU A 232 19.58 25.32 -16.93
CA LEU A 232 20.88 25.83 -16.45
C LEU A 232 21.30 25.17 -15.14
N LEU A 233 20.36 24.82 -14.27
CA LEU A 233 20.60 24.04 -13.06
C LEU A 233 21.12 22.64 -13.41
N ASP A 234 20.42 21.97 -14.33
CA ASP A 234 20.75 20.62 -14.79
C ASP A 234 22.14 20.55 -15.41
N GLU A 235 22.54 21.55 -16.22
CA GLU A 235 23.87 21.62 -16.80
C GLU A 235 24.95 21.69 -15.70
N GLN A 236 24.75 22.47 -14.63
CA GLN A 236 25.66 22.53 -13.48
C GLN A 236 25.68 21.22 -12.68
N LEU A 237 24.53 20.56 -12.51
CA LEU A 237 24.42 19.25 -11.86
C LEU A 237 25.16 18.15 -12.64
N VAL A 238 25.05 18.14 -13.98
CA VAL A 238 25.79 17.22 -14.85
C VAL A 238 27.30 17.46 -14.77
N GLU A 239 27.74 18.73 -14.81
CA GLU A 239 29.16 19.09 -14.65
C GLU A 239 29.71 18.61 -13.28
N LEU A 240 28.94 18.84 -12.21
CA LEU A 240 29.28 18.34 -10.87
C LEU A 240 29.38 16.81 -10.84
N ALA A 241 28.40 16.13 -11.44
CA ALA A 241 28.39 14.65 -11.51
C ALA A 241 29.65 14.12 -12.19
N HIS A 242 29.97 14.65 -13.38
CA HIS A 242 31.15 14.23 -14.15
C HIS A 242 32.46 14.52 -13.39
N SER A 243 32.54 15.66 -12.68
CA SER A 243 33.72 16.00 -11.86
C SER A 243 34.00 14.99 -10.74
N LEU A 244 32.98 14.25 -10.32
CA LEU A 244 33.04 13.26 -9.24
C LEU A 244 32.92 11.81 -9.77
N ASP A 245 32.88 11.57 -11.07
CA ASP A 245 32.62 10.25 -11.64
C ASP A 245 31.34 9.64 -11.05
N LEU A 246 30.26 10.45 -11.04
CA LEU A 246 28.91 10.05 -10.69
C LEU A 246 28.05 9.96 -11.94
N LYS A 247 27.12 9.03 -11.95
CA LYS A 247 26.11 8.90 -13.01
C LYS A 247 24.97 9.89 -12.83
N VAL A 248 24.38 10.28 -13.94
CA VAL A 248 23.22 11.18 -13.99
C VAL A 248 21.98 10.38 -14.40
N ILE A 249 20.83 10.66 -13.80
CA ILE A 249 19.54 10.13 -14.26
C ILE A 249 18.55 11.26 -14.51
N ALA A 250 17.69 11.09 -15.52
CA ALA A 250 16.58 12.01 -15.82
C ALA A 250 15.28 11.44 -15.27
N THR A 251 14.59 12.20 -14.44
CA THR A 251 13.27 11.86 -13.93
C THR A 251 12.27 12.99 -14.20
N ASN A 252 11.00 12.76 -13.93
CA ASN A 252 9.98 13.79 -14.13
C ASN A 252 9.17 14.11 -12.87
N ASP A 253 9.48 13.51 -11.73
CA ASP A 253 8.78 13.77 -10.45
C ASP A 253 7.26 13.86 -10.65
N PHE A 254 6.68 12.87 -11.35
CA PHE A 254 5.30 12.96 -11.79
C PHE A 254 4.33 12.83 -10.61
N HIS A 255 3.39 13.75 -10.53
CA HIS A 255 2.33 13.82 -9.53
C HIS A 255 0.96 13.46 -10.09
N TYR A 256 0.86 13.34 -11.40
CA TYR A 256 -0.35 12.94 -12.14
C TYR A 256 0.02 12.23 -13.45
N LEU A 257 -0.96 11.54 -14.06
CA LEU A 257 -0.68 10.63 -15.18
C LEU A 257 -0.62 11.33 -16.52
N THR A 258 -1.49 12.29 -16.75
CA THR A 258 -1.55 13.06 -18.01
C THR A 258 -1.53 14.55 -17.72
N ARG A 259 -1.16 15.36 -18.71
CA ARG A 259 -1.11 16.82 -18.56
C ARG A 259 -2.47 17.41 -18.16
N GLU A 260 -3.55 16.79 -18.61
CA GLU A 260 -4.93 17.18 -18.33
C GLU A 260 -5.32 16.95 -16.85
N ASP A 261 -4.57 16.13 -16.12
CA ASP A 261 -4.83 15.85 -14.70
C ASP A 261 -4.25 16.93 -13.76
N ALA A 262 -3.46 17.88 -14.25
CA ALA A 262 -2.87 18.95 -13.45
C ALA A 262 -3.90 19.72 -12.60
N PRO A 263 -5.10 20.09 -13.11
CA PRO A 263 -6.14 20.72 -12.28
C PRO A 263 -6.65 19.82 -11.14
N THR A 264 -6.72 18.50 -11.36
CA THR A 264 -7.12 17.55 -10.31
C THR A 264 -6.10 17.50 -9.19
N GLN A 265 -4.82 17.51 -9.53
CA GLN A 265 -3.73 17.55 -8.54
C GLN A 265 -3.80 18.86 -7.72
N ASP A 266 -4.05 19.99 -8.34
CA ASP A 266 -4.19 21.29 -7.65
C ASP A 266 -5.40 21.30 -6.68
N LEU A 267 -6.53 20.68 -7.07
CA LEU A 267 -7.67 20.45 -6.17
C LEU A 267 -7.29 19.57 -4.97
N MET A 268 -6.51 18.49 -5.19
CA MET A 268 -6.05 17.60 -4.10
C MET A 268 -5.14 18.36 -3.12
N MET A 269 -4.22 19.20 -3.63
CA MET A 269 -3.39 20.05 -2.77
C MET A 269 -4.24 21.01 -1.93
N CYS A 270 -5.26 21.64 -2.54
CA CYS A 270 -6.19 22.52 -1.81
C CYS A 270 -6.95 21.76 -0.71
N ILE A 271 -7.36 20.50 -0.96
CA ILE A 271 -7.99 19.66 0.06
C ILE A 271 -7.01 19.39 1.22
N GLY A 272 -5.77 19.03 0.90
CA GLY A 272 -4.72 18.71 1.88
C GLY A 272 -4.34 19.91 2.77
N MET A 273 -4.26 21.09 2.18
CA MET A 273 -3.90 22.33 2.87
C MET A 273 -5.10 23.09 3.47
N ASN A 274 -6.31 22.55 3.26
CA ASN A 274 -7.57 23.23 3.64
C ASN A 274 -7.69 24.67 3.06
N SER A 275 -7.21 24.87 1.84
CA SER A 275 -7.25 26.14 1.09
C SER A 275 -8.29 26.09 -0.02
N LYS A 276 -8.49 27.23 -0.69
CA LYS A 276 -9.31 27.40 -1.90
C LYS A 276 -8.41 27.54 -3.12
N ILE A 277 -8.96 27.25 -4.30
CA ILE A 277 -8.22 27.30 -5.57
C ILE A 277 -7.68 28.70 -5.88
N ASP A 278 -8.42 29.74 -5.52
CA ASP A 278 -8.11 31.15 -5.80
C ASP A 278 -7.27 31.83 -4.70
N ASP A 279 -6.90 31.11 -3.60
CA ASP A 279 -6.04 31.67 -2.55
C ASP A 279 -4.65 31.99 -3.14
N GLU A 280 -4.22 33.25 -3.02
CA GLU A 280 -2.97 33.74 -3.63
C GLU A 280 -1.71 33.14 -2.99
N ASN A 281 -1.71 32.94 -1.66
CA ASN A 281 -0.55 32.54 -0.89
C ASN A 281 -0.51 31.03 -0.57
N ARG A 282 -1.22 30.20 -1.32
CA ARG A 282 -1.15 28.76 -1.15
C ARG A 282 0.01 28.13 -1.93
N MET A 283 0.50 27.02 -1.47
CA MET A 283 1.41 26.19 -2.25
C MET A 283 0.70 25.64 -3.49
N ARG A 284 1.35 25.69 -4.64
CA ARG A 284 0.92 25.08 -5.90
C ARG A 284 2.15 24.63 -6.69
N MET A 285 1.98 23.64 -7.54
CA MET A 285 2.99 23.30 -8.53
C MET A 285 2.82 24.24 -9.74
N GLU A 286 3.91 24.81 -10.20
CA GLU A 286 3.88 25.72 -11.34
C GLU A 286 3.87 24.91 -12.65
N GLY A 287 2.97 25.26 -13.56
CA GLY A 287 2.84 24.60 -14.86
C GLY A 287 2.04 23.29 -14.82
N SER A 288 2.21 22.48 -15.85
CA SER A 288 1.50 21.21 -16.05
C SER A 288 2.44 20.08 -16.54
N GLU A 289 3.73 20.19 -16.21
CA GLU A 289 4.75 19.28 -16.74
C GLU A 289 5.06 18.09 -15.81
N PHE A 290 4.44 18.00 -14.64
CA PHE A 290 4.65 16.93 -13.66
C PHE A 290 3.76 15.70 -13.94
N TYR A 291 3.63 15.33 -15.22
CA TYR A 291 2.89 14.16 -15.65
C TYR A 291 3.83 13.02 -16.06
N MET A 292 3.29 11.79 -16.11
CA MET A 292 4.04 10.61 -16.55
C MET A 292 4.30 10.68 -18.05
N LYS A 293 5.47 11.26 -18.43
CA LYS A 293 5.93 11.44 -19.82
C LYS A 293 6.31 10.11 -20.46
N SER A 294 6.17 10.01 -21.78
CA SER A 294 6.66 8.89 -22.57
C SER A 294 8.20 8.89 -22.69
N GLU A 295 8.76 7.78 -23.13
CA GLU A 295 10.20 7.67 -23.45
C GLU A 295 10.61 8.72 -24.51
N GLU A 296 9.80 8.89 -25.55
CA GLU A 296 10.05 9.85 -26.62
C GLU A 296 10.08 11.28 -26.10
N GLU A 297 9.14 11.64 -25.21
CA GLU A 297 9.11 12.98 -24.59
C GLU A 297 10.34 13.20 -23.71
N MET A 298 10.72 12.23 -22.86
CA MET A 298 11.89 12.35 -22.00
C MET A 298 13.20 12.40 -22.82
N ARG A 299 13.36 11.56 -23.84
CA ARG A 299 14.54 11.59 -24.71
C ARG A 299 14.62 12.89 -25.54
N ALA A 300 13.51 13.47 -25.93
CA ALA A 300 13.49 14.78 -26.59
C ALA A 300 13.93 15.90 -25.64
N LEU A 301 13.41 15.89 -24.41
CA LEU A 301 13.71 16.87 -23.37
C LEU A 301 15.19 16.84 -22.96
N PHE A 302 15.72 15.67 -22.75
CA PHE A 302 17.11 15.43 -22.35
C PHE A 302 18.03 15.01 -23.51
N SER A 303 17.72 15.41 -24.77
CA SER A 303 18.53 15.07 -25.95
C SER A 303 19.98 15.58 -25.87
N TRP A 304 20.26 16.53 -25.00
CA TRP A 304 21.58 17.08 -24.72
C TRP A 304 22.41 16.26 -23.70
N CYS A 305 21.74 15.38 -22.92
CA CYS A 305 22.34 14.47 -21.95
C CYS A 305 21.68 13.08 -22.06
N PRO A 306 21.84 12.36 -23.20
CA PRO A 306 21.09 11.12 -23.47
C PRO A 306 21.39 10.01 -22.45
N GLU A 307 22.59 10.00 -21.87
CA GLU A 307 23.00 9.05 -20.84
C GLU A 307 22.09 9.09 -19.61
N ALA A 308 21.51 10.25 -19.30
CA ALA A 308 20.62 10.39 -18.16
C ALA A 308 19.33 9.57 -18.31
N CYS A 309 18.81 9.42 -19.53
CA CYS A 309 17.70 8.54 -19.83
C CYS A 309 18.13 7.05 -19.85
N GLU A 310 19.32 6.76 -20.39
CA GLU A 310 19.84 5.37 -20.46
C GLU A 310 20.13 4.82 -19.07
N ASN A 311 20.67 5.63 -18.16
CA ASN A 311 20.97 5.24 -16.79
C ASN A 311 19.71 4.90 -15.96
N THR A 312 18.52 5.33 -16.36
CA THR A 312 17.27 4.91 -15.70
C THR A 312 17.00 3.43 -15.89
N LEU A 313 17.31 2.89 -17.07
CA LEU A 313 17.21 1.45 -17.35
C LEU A 313 18.25 0.65 -16.57
N GLU A 314 19.50 1.15 -16.50
CA GLU A 314 20.53 0.52 -15.67
C GLU A 314 20.13 0.48 -14.19
N LEU A 315 19.58 1.57 -13.68
CA LEU A 315 19.05 1.61 -12.31
C LEU A 315 17.93 0.58 -12.12
N ALA A 316 17.00 0.51 -13.07
CA ALA A 316 15.91 -0.45 -13.02
C ALA A 316 16.43 -1.90 -13.02
N ASP A 317 17.46 -2.22 -13.80
CA ASP A 317 18.08 -3.55 -13.84
C ASP A 317 18.74 -3.93 -12.50
N LYS A 318 19.30 -2.96 -11.79
CA LYS A 318 19.89 -3.16 -10.45
C LYS A 318 18.86 -3.46 -9.38
N CYS A 319 17.62 -2.99 -9.51
CA CYS A 319 16.57 -3.14 -8.51
C CYS A 319 15.91 -4.51 -8.63
N ASN A 320 16.09 -5.37 -7.63
CA ASN A 320 15.54 -6.73 -7.60
C ASN A 320 15.06 -7.04 -6.17
N VAL A 321 13.83 -6.67 -5.88
CA VAL A 321 13.13 -6.94 -4.61
C VAL A 321 11.91 -7.79 -4.92
N GLU A 322 11.73 -8.87 -4.18
CA GLU A 322 10.56 -9.74 -4.27
C GLU A 322 9.81 -9.71 -2.94
N LEU A 323 8.51 -9.43 -2.98
CA LEU A 323 7.64 -9.47 -1.82
C LEU A 323 6.91 -10.81 -1.78
N ASP A 324 7.13 -11.57 -0.70
CA ASP A 324 6.47 -12.87 -0.49
C ASP A 324 5.18 -12.65 0.33
N TRP A 325 4.04 -12.63 -0.36
CA TRP A 325 2.71 -12.45 0.24
C TRP A 325 2.16 -13.72 0.87
N ASP A 326 2.74 -14.89 0.58
CA ASP A 326 2.31 -16.18 1.11
C ASP A 326 3.01 -16.53 2.42
N GLN A 327 4.00 -15.74 2.83
CA GLN A 327 4.76 -15.97 4.05
C GLN A 327 3.93 -15.64 5.30
N ILE A 328 3.62 -16.65 6.09
CA ILE A 328 2.95 -16.50 7.40
C ILE A 328 4.02 -16.41 8.50
N ILE A 329 4.19 -15.22 9.09
CA ILE A 329 5.18 -14.96 10.16
C ILE A 329 4.46 -14.95 11.51
N LEU A 330 4.18 -16.14 12.06
CA LEU A 330 3.56 -16.25 13.38
C LEU A 330 4.56 -15.94 14.50
N PRO A 331 4.16 -15.18 15.53
CA PRO A 331 4.95 -14.97 16.71
C PRO A 331 5.16 -16.31 17.47
N ARG A 332 6.27 -16.39 18.21
CA ARG A 332 6.48 -17.52 19.14
C ARG A 332 5.65 -17.27 20.39
N PHE A 333 4.96 -18.29 20.87
CA PHE A 333 4.25 -18.18 22.13
C PHE A 333 5.26 -18.05 23.29
N PRO A 334 5.26 -16.95 24.05
CA PRO A 334 6.34 -16.66 25.00
C PRO A 334 6.23 -17.44 26.33
N LEU A 335 5.03 -17.93 26.63
CA LEU A 335 4.76 -18.68 27.88
C LEU A 335 4.79 -20.18 27.65
N LEU A 336 5.68 -20.67 26.77
CA LEU A 336 5.86 -22.10 26.56
C LEU A 336 6.53 -22.72 27.78
N ASP A 337 5.91 -23.78 28.32
CA ASP A 337 6.47 -24.49 29.47
C ASP A 337 7.79 -25.20 29.11
N PRO A 338 8.74 -25.30 30.05
CA PRO A 338 10.02 -25.95 29.79
C PRO A 338 9.86 -27.40 29.30
N GLY A 339 10.43 -27.68 28.12
CA GLY A 339 10.38 -29.01 27.50
C GLY A 339 9.14 -29.30 26.66
N GLU A 340 8.20 -28.36 26.58
CA GLU A 340 7.01 -28.44 25.71
C GLU A 340 7.28 -27.89 24.32
N THR A 341 6.51 -28.35 23.34
CA THR A 341 6.34 -27.69 22.03
C THR A 341 4.99 -26.96 21.99
N HIS A 342 4.78 -26.08 20.99
CA HIS A 342 3.48 -25.42 20.82
C HIS A 342 2.35 -26.46 20.72
N GLU A 343 2.57 -27.55 19.97
CA GLU A 343 1.58 -28.59 19.76
C GLU A 343 1.29 -29.36 21.05
N SER A 344 2.33 -29.72 21.84
CA SER A 344 2.13 -30.46 23.09
C SER A 344 1.42 -29.62 24.15
N GLN A 345 1.80 -28.35 24.29
CA GLN A 345 1.12 -27.41 25.19
C GLN A 345 -0.32 -27.13 24.74
N PHE A 346 -0.53 -26.90 23.44
CA PHE A 346 -1.85 -26.72 22.86
C PHE A 346 -2.77 -27.92 23.17
N ARG A 347 -2.30 -29.16 22.97
CA ARG A 347 -3.03 -30.38 23.34
C ARG A 347 -3.40 -30.40 24.80
N ARG A 348 -2.43 -30.16 25.67
CA ARG A 348 -2.62 -30.16 27.12
C ARG A 348 -3.68 -29.14 27.56
N GLU A 349 -3.62 -27.92 27.08
CA GLU A 349 -4.61 -26.89 27.42
C GLU A 349 -6.00 -27.23 26.88
N CYS A 350 -6.09 -27.75 25.65
CA CYS A 350 -7.37 -28.23 25.11
C CYS A 350 -7.96 -29.38 25.95
N GLU A 351 -7.16 -30.42 26.30
CA GLU A 351 -7.65 -31.54 27.11
C GLU A 351 -8.07 -31.12 28.51
N LYS A 352 -7.38 -30.13 29.10
CA LYS A 352 -7.76 -29.52 30.37
C LYS A 352 -9.12 -28.85 30.25
N GLY A 353 -9.34 -28.05 29.18
CA GLY A 353 -10.62 -27.39 28.95
C GLY A 353 -11.74 -28.37 28.63
N LEU A 354 -11.48 -29.41 27.82
CA LEU A 354 -12.47 -30.46 27.57
C LEU A 354 -12.95 -31.15 28.84
N ARG A 355 -12.04 -31.45 29.80
CA ARG A 355 -12.42 -31.95 31.12
C ARG A 355 -13.26 -30.95 31.91
N GLN A 356 -12.95 -29.67 31.86
CA GLN A 356 -13.71 -28.64 32.55
C GLN A 356 -15.13 -28.49 31.99
N HIS A 357 -15.30 -28.53 30.67
CA HIS A 357 -16.60 -28.35 30.02
C HIS A 357 -17.45 -29.64 30.00
N TYR A 358 -16.84 -30.79 29.79
CA TYR A 358 -17.55 -32.04 29.55
C TYR A 358 -17.37 -33.11 30.66
N GLY A 359 -16.50 -32.86 31.66
CA GLY A 359 -16.19 -33.82 32.72
C GLY A 359 -15.05 -34.78 32.37
N ASP A 360 -14.63 -35.60 33.35
CA ASP A 360 -13.49 -36.52 33.18
C ASP A 360 -13.73 -37.62 32.13
N ASP A 361 -15.00 -37.91 31.84
CA ASP A 361 -15.43 -38.92 30.86
C ASP A 361 -15.58 -38.36 29.43
N TRP A 362 -15.17 -37.11 29.18
CA TRP A 362 -15.31 -36.43 27.90
C TRP A 362 -14.89 -37.25 26.68
N ALA A 363 -13.84 -38.09 26.85
CA ALA A 363 -13.27 -38.86 25.74
C ALA A 363 -14.21 -39.98 25.23
N THR A 364 -15.19 -40.36 26.02
CA THR A 364 -16.19 -41.39 25.67
C THR A 364 -17.59 -40.84 25.46
N ARG A 365 -17.80 -39.52 25.69
CA ARG A 365 -19.09 -38.85 25.52
C ARG A 365 -19.39 -38.51 24.08
N GLU A 366 -20.68 -38.55 23.79
CA GLU A 366 -21.23 -38.11 22.49
C GLU A 366 -22.25 -37.00 22.72
N ILE A 367 -22.23 -35.99 21.83
CA ILE A 367 -23.21 -34.91 21.77
C ILE A 367 -23.70 -34.79 20.34
N GLY A 368 -25.02 -34.82 20.13
CA GLY A 368 -25.61 -34.78 18.79
C GLY A 368 -25.16 -35.91 17.84
N GLY A 369 -24.73 -37.09 18.43
CA GLY A 369 -24.21 -38.22 17.66
C GLY A 369 -22.75 -38.08 17.23
N VAL A 370 -22.03 -37.09 17.76
CA VAL A 370 -20.61 -36.86 17.50
C VAL A 370 -19.80 -37.18 18.76
N ASN A 371 -18.79 -38.04 18.64
CA ASN A 371 -17.86 -38.32 19.75
C ASN A 371 -16.91 -37.16 19.96
N ILE A 372 -16.84 -36.64 21.19
CA ILE A 372 -16.04 -35.45 21.55
C ILE A 372 -14.57 -35.67 21.25
N LYS A 373 -14.01 -36.84 21.57
CA LYS A 373 -12.58 -37.14 21.33
C LYS A 373 -12.27 -37.22 19.84
N GLU A 374 -13.12 -37.87 19.05
CA GLU A 374 -12.89 -37.98 17.60
C GLU A 374 -12.92 -36.59 16.94
N ARG A 375 -13.86 -35.72 17.35
CA ARG A 375 -13.94 -34.37 16.88
C ARG A 375 -12.71 -33.53 17.29
N PHE A 376 -12.27 -33.64 18.54
CA PHE A 376 -11.07 -32.95 19.03
C PHE A 376 -9.81 -33.42 18.29
N GLU A 377 -9.59 -34.73 18.14
CA GLU A 377 -8.41 -35.26 17.44
C GLU A 377 -8.36 -34.82 15.98
N TYR A 378 -9.50 -34.76 15.33
CA TYR A 378 -9.60 -34.27 13.96
C TYR A 378 -9.21 -32.78 13.87
N GLU A 379 -9.81 -31.91 14.70
CA GLU A 379 -9.50 -30.48 14.70
C GLU A 379 -8.04 -30.21 15.11
N TYR A 380 -7.57 -30.87 16.16
CA TYR A 380 -6.20 -30.76 16.62
C TYR A 380 -5.21 -31.12 15.52
N LYS A 381 -5.45 -32.23 14.82
CA LYS A 381 -4.60 -32.64 13.70
C LYS A 381 -4.56 -31.59 12.58
N VAL A 382 -5.70 -31.08 12.14
CA VAL A 382 -5.77 -30.07 11.07
C VAL A 382 -5.03 -28.79 11.48
N ILE A 383 -5.20 -28.33 12.71
CA ILE A 383 -4.55 -27.12 13.23
C ILE A 383 -3.03 -27.30 13.32
N CYS A 384 -2.55 -28.44 13.82
CA CYS A 384 -1.12 -28.73 13.94
C CYS A 384 -0.46 -28.95 12.57
N ASP A 385 -1.10 -29.69 11.66
CA ASP A 385 -0.59 -29.91 10.29
C ASP A 385 -0.40 -28.59 9.52
N LYS A 386 -1.18 -27.56 9.87
CA LYS A 386 -1.06 -26.21 9.31
C LYS A 386 -0.15 -25.27 10.11
N GLY A 387 0.41 -25.70 11.24
CA GLY A 387 1.32 -24.89 12.07
C GLY A 387 0.63 -23.82 12.92
N PHE A 388 -0.69 -23.88 13.15
CA PHE A 388 -1.44 -22.85 13.86
C PHE A 388 -1.58 -23.06 15.38
N ALA A 389 -0.92 -24.05 15.96
CA ALA A 389 -0.97 -24.31 17.42
C ALA A 389 -0.57 -23.08 18.25
N ALA A 390 0.51 -22.38 17.85
CA ALA A 390 0.94 -21.14 18.51
C ALA A 390 -0.13 -20.05 18.44
N TYR A 391 -0.82 -19.89 17.32
CA TYR A 391 -1.89 -18.91 17.15
C TYR A 391 -3.01 -19.09 18.16
N PHE A 392 -3.50 -20.33 18.36
CA PHE A 392 -4.53 -20.63 19.34
C PHE A 392 -4.06 -20.37 20.78
N LEU A 393 -2.80 -20.72 21.11
CA LEU A 393 -2.22 -20.42 22.42
C LEU A 393 -2.16 -18.91 22.69
N ILE A 394 -1.78 -18.11 21.68
CA ILE A 394 -1.72 -16.65 21.76
C ILE A 394 -3.10 -16.06 22.00
N VAL A 395 -4.10 -16.49 21.21
CA VAL A 395 -5.47 -16.01 21.36
C VAL A 395 -6.06 -16.38 22.72
N ALA A 396 -5.87 -17.61 23.16
CA ALA A 396 -6.36 -18.07 24.46
C ALA A 396 -5.73 -17.30 25.62
N GLU A 397 -4.44 -16.96 25.51
CA GLU A 397 -3.70 -16.24 26.54
C GLU A 397 -4.30 -14.85 26.78
N TYR A 398 -4.40 -13.99 25.77
CA TYR A 398 -4.93 -12.63 25.99
C TYR A 398 -6.42 -12.61 26.30
N VAL A 399 -7.20 -13.58 25.82
CA VAL A 399 -8.60 -13.75 26.17
C VAL A 399 -8.73 -14.14 27.65
N GLN A 400 -7.95 -15.09 28.12
CA GLN A 400 -7.96 -15.52 29.53
C GLN A 400 -7.46 -14.39 30.44
N TRP A 401 -6.36 -13.71 30.05
CA TRP A 401 -5.86 -12.56 30.80
C TRP A 401 -6.93 -11.46 30.95
N ALA A 402 -7.67 -11.16 29.90
CA ALA A 402 -8.76 -10.17 29.95
C ALA A 402 -9.86 -10.59 30.94
N LYS A 403 -10.28 -11.86 30.89
CA LYS A 403 -11.27 -12.43 31.83
C LYS A 403 -10.79 -12.38 33.29
N ASP A 404 -9.54 -12.75 33.55
CA ASP A 404 -8.94 -12.75 34.89
C ASP A 404 -8.80 -11.34 35.47
N ASN A 405 -8.68 -10.32 34.61
CA ASN A 405 -8.64 -8.91 35.01
C ASN A 405 -10.03 -8.24 35.00
N GLY A 406 -11.10 -9.01 34.84
CA GLY A 406 -12.48 -8.52 34.90
C GLY A 406 -12.85 -7.61 33.71
N ILE A 407 -12.17 -7.77 32.56
CA ILE A 407 -12.51 -7.12 31.32
C ILE A 407 -13.57 -7.96 30.62
N GLY A 408 -14.68 -7.33 30.21
CA GLY A 408 -15.75 -8.01 29.50
C GLY A 408 -15.25 -8.59 28.17
N VAL A 409 -15.46 -9.89 27.95
CA VAL A 409 -15.13 -10.60 26.71
C VAL A 409 -16.41 -11.17 26.12
N GLY A 410 -16.64 -10.92 24.86
CA GLY A 410 -17.79 -11.46 24.12
C GLY A 410 -17.71 -12.99 23.98
N PRO A 411 -18.84 -13.65 23.66
CA PRO A 411 -18.91 -15.11 23.58
C PRO A 411 -18.17 -15.71 22.37
N GLY A 412 -17.53 -14.89 21.55
CA GLY A 412 -17.00 -15.25 20.25
C GLY A 412 -18.03 -15.05 19.13
N ARG A 413 -17.57 -14.86 17.92
CA ARG A 413 -18.41 -14.66 16.73
C ARG A 413 -17.76 -15.30 15.49
N GLY A 414 -18.51 -15.27 14.38
CA GLY A 414 -18.00 -15.78 13.10
C GLY A 414 -17.83 -17.29 13.09
N SER A 415 -16.90 -17.77 12.27
CA SER A 415 -16.66 -19.19 12.03
C SER A 415 -15.92 -19.91 13.17
N ALA A 416 -15.16 -19.16 13.99
CA ALA A 416 -14.40 -19.72 15.13
C ALA A 416 -15.29 -20.44 16.16
N ALA A 417 -16.57 -20.05 16.27
CA ALA A 417 -17.56 -20.73 17.12
C ALA A 417 -17.80 -22.21 16.72
N GLY A 418 -17.41 -22.62 15.51
CA GLY A 418 -17.51 -24.00 15.03
C GLY A 418 -16.39 -24.93 15.52
N ALA A 419 -15.37 -24.40 16.22
CA ALA A 419 -14.21 -25.16 16.65
C ALA A 419 -14.31 -25.61 18.11
N ILE A 420 -14.26 -26.94 18.37
CA ILE A 420 -14.25 -27.49 19.74
C ILE A 420 -12.98 -27.10 20.51
N VAL A 421 -11.85 -26.94 19.80
CA VAL A 421 -10.60 -26.46 20.40
C VAL A 421 -10.73 -25.03 20.91
N ALA A 422 -11.42 -24.12 20.17
CA ALA A 422 -11.66 -22.75 20.61
C ALA A 422 -12.57 -22.70 21.86
N TYR A 423 -13.57 -23.57 21.92
CA TYR A 423 -14.43 -23.72 23.09
C TYR A 423 -13.65 -24.29 24.27
N ALA A 424 -12.88 -25.35 24.06
CA ALA A 424 -12.04 -25.98 25.11
C ALA A 424 -11.05 -24.98 25.72
N MET A 425 -10.45 -24.10 24.92
CA MET A 425 -9.50 -23.09 25.38
C MET A 425 -10.18 -21.81 25.91
N ASN A 426 -11.48 -21.81 26.11
CA ASN A 426 -12.26 -20.64 26.54
C ASN A 426 -12.13 -19.40 25.63
N ILE A 427 -11.73 -19.59 24.38
CA ILE A 427 -11.74 -18.53 23.37
C ILE A 427 -13.21 -18.19 23.04
N THR A 428 -14.03 -19.22 22.76
CA THR A 428 -15.48 -19.05 22.55
C THR A 428 -16.29 -19.61 23.70
N ALA A 429 -17.51 -19.11 23.90
CA ALA A 429 -18.42 -19.55 24.94
C ALA A 429 -19.54 -20.47 24.42
N PHE A 430 -19.54 -20.80 23.11
CA PHE A 430 -20.53 -21.67 22.48
C PHE A 430 -19.99 -23.09 22.32
N ASP A 431 -20.74 -24.07 22.79
CA ASP A 431 -20.47 -25.46 22.49
C ASP A 431 -20.83 -25.76 21.02
N PRO A 432 -19.82 -26.06 20.15
CA PRO A 432 -20.07 -26.32 18.74
C PRO A 432 -20.86 -27.62 18.51
N LEU A 433 -20.77 -28.59 19.39
CA LEU A 433 -21.46 -29.89 19.27
C LEU A 433 -22.95 -29.75 19.63
N GLU A 434 -23.27 -29.08 20.74
CA GLU A 434 -24.66 -28.83 21.14
C GLU A 434 -25.38 -27.97 20.09
N ASN A 435 -24.68 -27.05 19.43
CA ASN A 435 -25.24 -26.17 18.42
C ASN A 435 -25.12 -26.69 16.97
N GLY A 436 -24.57 -27.90 16.76
CA GLY A 436 -24.43 -28.51 15.45
C GLY A 436 -23.53 -27.73 14.48
N LEU A 437 -22.50 -27.04 14.98
CA LEU A 437 -21.61 -26.19 14.20
C LEU A 437 -20.50 -27.02 13.54
N MET A 438 -20.17 -26.65 12.30
CA MET A 438 -19.15 -27.36 11.50
C MET A 438 -17.79 -26.67 11.58
N PHE A 439 -16.74 -27.45 11.88
CA PHE A 439 -15.35 -26.96 11.92
C PHE A 439 -14.84 -26.52 10.54
N GLU A 440 -15.25 -27.21 9.48
CA GLU A 440 -14.78 -26.95 8.13
C GLU A 440 -15.17 -25.56 7.60
N ARG A 441 -16.17 -24.91 8.20
CA ARG A 441 -16.50 -23.51 7.92
C ARG A 441 -15.46 -22.53 8.49
N PHE A 442 -14.76 -22.93 9.53
CA PHE A 442 -13.70 -22.17 10.16
C PHE A 442 -12.35 -22.50 9.55
N LEU A 443 -11.99 -23.78 9.52
CA LEU A 443 -10.70 -24.24 8.98
C LEU A 443 -10.89 -25.59 8.27
N SER A 444 -10.60 -25.62 6.98
CA SER A 444 -10.60 -26.88 6.22
C SER A 444 -9.20 -27.28 5.80
N PRO A 445 -8.91 -28.58 5.59
CA PRO A 445 -7.60 -29.04 5.10
C PRO A 445 -7.18 -28.39 3.78
N GLN A 446 -8.13 -28.06 2.89
CA GLN A 446 -7.88 -27.47 1.58
C GLN A 446 -7.63 -25.96 1.62
N ARG A 447 -8.09 -25.28 2.68
CA ARG A 447 -7.92 -23.83 2.80
C ARG A 447 -6.49 -23.48 3.18
N THR A 448 -5.81 -22.65 2.41
CA THR A 448 -4.42 -22.22 2.67
C THR A 448 -4.34 -21.01 3.61
N GLU A 449 -5.41 -20.22 3.67
CA GLU A 449 -5.47 -19.01 4.48
C GLU A 449 -5.46 -19.30 5.98
N MET A 450 -4.90 -18.38 6.75
CA MET A 450 -4.92 -18.40 8.20
C MET A 450 -6.36 -18.28 8.74
N PRO A 451 -6.71 -19.00 9.82
CA PRO A 451 -8.02 -18.86 10.44
C PRO A 451 -8.17 -17.47 11.07
N ASP A 452 -9.37 -16.91 10.98
CA ASP A 452 -9.74 -15.63 11.56
C ASP A 452 -10.58 -15.85 12.84
N ILE A 453 -10.08 -15.34 13.97
CA ILE A 453 -10.75 -15.42 15.28
C ILE A 453 -11.07 -13.99 15.73
N ASP A 454 -12.32 -13.59 15.52
CA ASP A 454 -12.84 -12.29 15.98
C ASP A 454 -13.20 -12.34 17.48
N MET A 455 -12.62 -11.44 18.26
CA MET A 455 -12.91 -11.31 19.68
C MET A 455 -13.47 -9.91 20.00
N ASP A 456 -14.55 -9.87 20.73
CA ASP A 456 -15.14 -8.63 21.24
C ASP A 456 -14.70 -8.40 22.68
N PHE A 457 -14.19 -7.19 22.97
CA PHE A 457 -13.81 -6.75 24.32
C PHE A 457 -14.59 -5.51 24.71
N ASP A 458 -14.70 -5.29 26.01
CA ASP A 458 -15.18 -4.04 26.59
C ASP A 458 -14.46 -2.84 25.95
N ASP A 459 -15.20 -1.92 25.35
CA ASP A 459 -14.70 -0.80 24.57
C ASP A 459 -13.90 0.22 25.42
N GLU A 460 -14.23 0.36 26.70
CA GLU A 460 -13.50 1.24 27.62
C GLU A 460 -12.12 0.66 28.00
N ARG A 461 -12.01 -0.67 28.09
CA ARG A 461 -10.82 -1.34 28.65
C ARG A 461 -10.02 -2.17 27.63
N ARG A 462 -10.42 -2.26 26.36
CA ARG A 462 -9.69 -3.08 25.34
C ARG A 462 -8.24 -2.66 25.16
N LEU A 463 -7.89 -1.38 25.36
CA LEU A 463 -6.51 -0.91 25.25
C LEU A 463 -5.60 -1.52 26.31
N GLU A 464 -6.13 -1.94 27.47
CA GLU A 464 -5.37 -2.68 28.48
C GLU A 464 -4.97 -4.06 27.96
N VAL A 465 -5.84 -4.71 27.16
CA VAL A 465 -5.51 -6.01 26.53
C VAL A 465 -4.39 -5.82 25.48
N VAL A 466 -4.45 -4.75 24.68
CA VAL A 466 -3.38 -4.44 23.72
C VAL A 466 -2.06 -4.16 24.44
N GLU A 467 -2.10 -3.41 25.53
CA GLU A 467 -0.90 -3.11 26.31
C GLU A 467 -0.32 -4.37 26.99
N HIS A 468 -1.16 -5.28 27.48
CA HIS A 468 -0.73 -6.57 27.97
C HIS A 468 0.02 -7.35 26.88
N VAL A 469 -0.54 -7.44 25.66
CA VAL A 469 0.11 -8.10 24.53
C VAL A 469 1.46 -7.44 24.21
N ARG A 470 1.53 -6.10 24.22
CA ARG A 470 2.78 -5.36 23.99
C ARG A 470 3.84 -5.68 25.06
N GLN A 471 3.45 -5.80 26.32
CA GLN A 471 4.36 -6.16 27.41
C GLN A 471 4.83 -7.61 27.29
N LEU A 472 3.98 -8.50 26.83
CA LEU A 472 4.27 -9.93 26.71
C LEU A 472 5.19 -10.25 25.52
N TYR A 473 4.96 -9.61 24.35
CA TYR A 473 5.71 -9.91 23.13
C TYR A 473 6.87 -8.95 22.84
N GLY A 474 6.90 -7.78 23.47
CA GLY A 474 7.82 -6.69 23.21
C GLY A 474 7.16 -5.57 22.37
N PRO A 475 7.37 -4.30 22.77
CA PRO A 475 6.75 -3.15 22.11
C PRO A 475 7.16 -3.03 20.63
N GLU A 476 8.35 -3.51 20.26
CA GLU A 476 8.87 -3.49 18.89
C GLU A 476 8.22 -4.53 17.97
N LYS A 477 7.47 -5.49 18.55
CA LYS A 477 6.82 -6.59 17.82
C LYS A 477 5.31 -6.43 17.73
N VAL A 478 4.75 -5.43 18.40
CA VAL A 478 3.31 -5.22 18.48
C VAL A 478 2.96 -3.80 18.09
N THR A 479 2.17 -3.64 17.03
CA THR A 479 1.74 -2.32 16.55
C THR A 479 0.29 -2.34 16.08
N HIS A 480 -0.32 -1.17 16.01
CA HIS A 480 -1.64 -1.01 15.41
C HIS A 480 -1.55 -0.98 13.89
N VAL A 481 -2.64 -1.33 13.22
CA VAL A 481 -2.74 -1.34 11.75
C VAL A 481 -3.30 -0.01 11.26
N ILE A 482 -2.74 0.50 10.17
CA ILE A 482 -3.23 1.71 9.49
C ILE A 482 -4.54 1.43 8.74
N THR A 483 -5.32 2.47 8.53
CA THR A 483 -6.44 2.49 7.58
C THR A 483 -6.34 3.69 6.66
N TYR A 484 -6.75 3.51 5.40
CA TYR A 484 -6.85 4.59 4.43
C TYR A 484 -8.31 4.94 4.17
N SER A 485 -8.61 6.24 4.17
CA SER A 485 -9.91 6.75 3.78
C SER A 485 -9.85 7.31 2.37
N THR A 486 -10.83 6.95 1.54
CA THR A 486 -10.99 7.50 0.18
C THR A 486 -12.10 8.53 0.14
N ILE A 487 -11.98 9.47 -0.80
CA ILE A 487 -13.03 10.47 -1.07
C ILE A 487 -14.22 9.74 -1.69
N LYS A 488 -15.33 9.65 -0.96
CA LYS A 488 -16.59 9.05 -1.44
C LYS A 488 -17.43 10.09 -2.21
N ALA A 489 -18.38 9.64 -3.03
CA ALA A 489 -19.21 10.49 -3.90
C ALA A 489 -19.75 11.77 -3.23
N LYS A 490 -20.41 11.64 -2.06
CA LYS A 490 -20.96 12.81 -1.33
C LYS A 490 -19.86 13.74 -0.81
N GLN A 491 -18.73 13.17 -0.37
CA GLN A 491 -17.59 13.93 0.11
C GLN A 491 -16.91 14.66 -1.04
N ALA A 492 -16.74 14.01 -2.20
CA ALA A 492 -16.16 14.61 -3.39
C ALA A 492 -16.89 15.89 -3.81
N VAL A 493 -18.22 15.85 -3.84
CA VAL A 493 -19.04 17.02 -4.19
C VAL A 493 -18.91 18.16 -3.15
N ASN A 494 -18.87 17.83 -1.86
CA ASN A 494 -18.69 18.85 -0.81
C ASN A 494 -17.26 19.43 -0.81
N ASP A 495 -16.23 18.60 -0.96
CA ASP A 495 -14.84 19.07 -1.05
C ASP A 495 -14.62 19.90 -2.32
N ALA A 496 -15.14 19.47 -3.48
CA ALA A 496 -15.09 20.26 -4.72
C ALA A 496 -15.77 21.63 -4.58
N ALA A 497 -16.99 21.68 -4.03
CA ALA A 497 -17.68 22.95 -3.79
C ALA A 497 -16.89 23.89 -2.86
N ARG A 498 -16.28 23.35 -1.79
CA ARG A 498 -15.46 24.11 -0.84
C ARG A 498 -14.20 24.67 -1.50
N VAL A 499 -13.46 23.82 -2.22
CA VAL A 499 -12.18 24.19 -2.84
C VAL A 499 -12.39 25.21 -3.97
N LEU A 500 -13.48 25.07 -4.74
CA LEU A 500 -13.87 26.02 -5.80
C LEU A 500 -14.54 27.29 -5.28
N ASP A 501 -14.57 27.51 -3.97
CA ASP A 501 -15.16 28.67 -3.28
C ASP A 501 -16.67 28.85 -3.50
N PHE A 502 -17.40 27.78 -3.77
CA PHE A 502 -18.85 27.84 -3.84
C PHE A 502 -19.48 27.84 -2.44
N PRO A 503 -20.66 28.48 -2.27
CA PRO A 503 -21.40 28.43 -1.01
C PRO A 503 -21.68 27.01 -0.55
N VAL A 504 -21.54 26.75 0.74
CA VAL A 504 -21.70 25.41 1.36
C VAL A 504 -23.03 24.73 0.99
N TYR A 505 -24.10 25.50 0.85
CA TYR A 505 -25.43 24.97 0.51
C TYR A 505 -25.46 24.30 -0.89
N MET A 506 -24.59 24.71 -1.83
CA MET A 506 -24.54 24.11 -3.17
C MET A 506 -24.00 22.68 -3.10
N GLY A 507 -22.88 22.45 -2.41
CA GLY A 507 -22.36 21.11 -2.16
C GLY A 507 -23.36 20.23 -1.41
N GLN A 508 -24.03 20.78 -0.39
CA GLN A 508 -25.06 20.08 0.36
C GLN A 508 -26.30 19.74 -0.48
N ARG A 509 -26.73 20.63 -1.37
CA ARG A 509 -27.83 20.39 -2.31
C ARG A 509 -27.51 19.23 -3.23
N LEU A 510 -26.37 19.28 -3.90
CA LEU A 510 -25.94 18.22 -4.85
C LEU A 510 -25.69 16.89 -4.12
N SER A 511 -25.05 16.89 -2.96
CA SER A 511 -24.78 15.67 -2.20
C SER A 511 -26.03 14.95 -1.70
N LYS A 512 -27.16 15.68 -1.49
CA LYS A 512 -28.47 15.08 -1.13
C LYS A 512 -29.13 14.34 -2.29
N MET A 513 -28.77 14.65 -3.54
CA MET A 513 -29.28 13.97 -4.73
C MET A 513 -28.58 12.63 -4.98
N ILE A 514 -27.45 12.37 -4.28
CA ILE A 514 -26.68 11.13 -4.37
C ILE A 514 -27.31 10.07 -3.44
N SER A 515 -27.45 8.84 -3.90
CA SER A 515 -27.97 7.71 -3.12
C SER A 515 -27.31 7.59 -1.74
N ALA A 516 -28.05 7.10 -0.76
CA ALA A 516 -27.54 6.80 0.57
C ALA A 516 -26.85 5.43 0.67
N ALA A 517 -26.82 4.65 -0.42
CA ALA A 517 -26.16 3.36 -0.47
C ALA A 517 -24.66 3.48 -0.11
N PRO A 518 -24.09 2.57 0.69
CA PRO A 518 -22.68 2.64 1.12
C PRO A 518 -21.67 2.73 -0.02
N ASN A 519 -21.99 2.13 -1.16
CA ASN A 519 -21.14 2.04 -2.35
C ASN A 519 -21.62 2.95 -3.49
N ALA A 520 -22.37 4.02 -3.18
CA ALA A 520 -22.80 4.97 -4.18
C ALA A 520 -21.59 5.67 -4.82
N THR A 521 -21.61 5.76 -6.16
CA THR A 521 -20.59 6.45 -6.95
C THR A 521 -21.21 7.56 -7.79
N LEU A 522 -20.42 8.60 -8.11
CA LEU A 522 -20.87 9.66 -9.01
C LEU A 522 -21.19 9.13 -10.40
N LYS A 523 -20.39 8.17 -10.89
CA LYS A 523 -20.64 7.51 -12.17
C LYS A 523 -22.02 6.82 -12.21
N ALA A 524 -22.37 6.08 -11.15
CA ALA A 524 -23.68 5.42 -11.06
C ALA A 524 -24.82 6.42 -10.79
N THR A 525 -24.53 7.54 -10.12
CA THR A 525 -25.51 8.62 -9.92
C THR A 525 -25.86 9.33 -11.23
N MET A 526 -24.87 9.50 -12.12
CA MET A 526 -25.07 10.16 -13.43
C MET A 526 -25.57 9.23 -14.53
N ASN A 527 -25.25 7.93 -14.44
CA ASN A 527 -25.52 6.97 -15.50
C ASN A 527 -26.27 5.76 -14.95
N LYS A 528 -27.18 5.19 -15.75
CA LYS A 528 -27.81 3.91 -15.41
C LYS A 528 -26.78 2.80 -15.59
N VAL A 529 -26.25 2.30 -14.48
CA VAL A 529 -25.26 1.20 -14.43
C VAL A 529 -25.99 -0.08 -14.06
N GLU A 530 -25.79 -1.14 -14.82
CA GLU A 530 -26.39 -2.46 -14.57
C GLU A 530 -26.06 -2.95 -13.14
N GLY A 531 -27.08 -3.38 -12.41
CA GLY A 531 -26.98 -3.79 -11.00
C GLY A 531 -26.84 -2.66 -9.98
N ARG A 532 -26.93 -1.39 -10.42
CA ARG A 532 -26.87 -0.18 -9.57
C ARG A 532 -27.89 0.89 -9.99
N GLU A 533 -28.99 0.49 -10.59
CA GLU A 533 -30.03 1.38 -11.11
C GLU A 533 -30.67 2.25 -10.01
N ASP A 534 -30.69 1.75 -8.78
CA ASP A 534 -31.15 2.45 -7.57
C ASP A 534 -30.27 3.65 -7.17
N GLN A 535 -29.08 3.76 -7.72
CA GLN A 535 -28.15 4.87 -7.46
C GLN A 535 -28.34 6.03 -8.46
N TYR A 536 -28.99 5.79 -9.60
CA TYR A 536 -29.22 6.83 -10.60
C TYR A 536 -30.14 7.93 -10.10
N SER A 537 -29.77 9.19 -10.37
CA SER A 537 -30.53 10.39 -9.97
C SER A 537 -30.75 11.31 -11.16
N GLN A 538 -31.99 11.39 -11.64
CA GLN A 538 -32.35 12.32 -12.70
C GLN A 538 -32.13 13.78 -12.26
N ASP A 539 -32.47 14.12 -11.02
CA ASP A 539 -32.27 15.48 -10.47
C ASP A 539 -30.81 15.91 -10.48
N PHE A 540 -29.88 14.96 -10.23
CA PHE A 540 -28.44 15.23 -10.29
C PHE A 540 -27.96 15.47 -11.72
N VAL A 541 -28.46 14.68 -12.68
CA VAL A 541 -28.17 14.86 -14.11
C VAL A 541 -28.75 16.16 -14.63
N ASP A 542 -29.96 16.51 -14.22
CA ASP A 542 -30.61 17.78 -14.61
C ASP A 542 -29.85 18.98 -14.04
N ALA A 543 -29.38 18.90 -12.80
CA ALA A 543 -28.52 19.93 -12.21
C ALA A 543 -27.20 20.07 -12.97
N TYR A 544 -26.56 18.97 -13.35
CA TYR A 544 -25.34 18.96 -14.17
C TYR A 544 -25.54 19.65 -15.52
N ASN A 545 -26.66 19.37 -16.20
CA ASN A 545 -26.91 19.89 -17.55
C ASN A 545 -27.43 21.34 -17.59
N SER A 546 -28.11 21.81 -16.52
CA SER A 546 -28.80 23.09 -16.53
C SER A 546 -28.17 24.21 -15.69
N ASP A 547 -27.30 23.85 -14.73
CA ASP A 547 -26.67 24.78 -13.79
C ASP A 547 -25.14 24.78 -14.00
N PRO A 548 -24.54 25.84 -14.57
CA PRO A 548 -23.10 25.89 -14.84
C PRO A 548 -22.24 25.74 -13.59
N ASP A 549 -22.70 26.20 -12.44
CA ASP A 549 -21.97 26.07 -11.18
C ASP A 549 -22.01 24.62 -10.67
N ALA A 550 -23.19 23.96 -10.78
CA ALA A 550 -23.30 22.53 -10.48
C ALA A 550 -22.43 21.69 -11.42
N HIS A 551 -22.36 22.03 -12.69
CA HIS A 551 -21.49 21.39 -13.70
C HIS A 551 -20.03 21.42 -13.24
N ARG A 552 -19.50 22.60 -12.92
CA ARG A 552 -18.11 22.78 -12.44
C ARG A 552 -17.82 21.98 -11.17
N ILE A 553 -18.75 21.98 -10.22
CA ILE A 553 -18.60 21.23 -8.96
C ILE A 553 -18.57 19.73 -9.24
N ILE A 554 -19.46 19.23 -10.10
CA ILE A 554 -19.58 17.80 -10.41
C ILE A 554 -18.37 17.29 -11.20
N ASP A 555 -17.86 18.05 -12.19
CA ASP A 555 -16.64 17.69 -12.92
C ASP A 555 -15.44 17.56 -11.98
N ALA A 556 -15.24 18.56 -11.11
CA ALA A 556 -14.20 18.48 -10.09
C ALA A 556 -14.40 17.29 -9.14
N ALA A 557 -15.64 17.01 -8.72
CA ALA A 557 -15.95 15.88 -7.85
C ALA A 557 -15.67 14.52 -8.52
N LEU A 558 -15.96 14.39 -9.83
CA LEU A 558 -15.67 13.17 -10.60
C LEU A 558 -14.17 12.85 -10.64
N SER A 559 -13.32 13.86 -10.74
CA SER A 559 -11.87 13.68 -10.72
C SER A 559 -11.33 13.32 -9.34
N LEU A 560 -11.99 13.79 -8.27
CA LEU A 560 -11.60 13.56 -6.87
C LEU A 560 -12.11 12.22 -6.29
N GLU A 561 -13.24 11.68 -6.79
CA GLU A 561 -13.86 10.49 -6.23
C GLU A 561 -12.90 9.29 -6.27
N GLY A 562 -12.75 8.61 -5.13
CA GLY A 562 -11.89 7.43 -4.97
C GLY A 562 -10.40 7.73 -4.74
N MET A 563 -9.98 9.00 -4.75
CA MET A 563 -8.64 9.37 -4.30
C MET A 563 -8.49 9.15 -2.80
N ILE A 564 -7.27 8.84 -2.34
CA ILE A 564 -6.98 8.72 -0.90
C ILE A 564 -7.06 10.12 -0.29
N ARG A 565 -7.86 10.26 0.77
CA ARG A 565 -8.05 11.51 1.50
C ARG A 565 -7.19 11.62 2.75
N GLY A 566 -6.95 10.51 3.40
CA GLY A 566 -6.20 10.49 4.64
C GLY A 566 -6.06 9.09 5.21
N GLU A 567 -5.42 9.04 6.35
CA GLU A 567 -5.12 7.84 7.10
C GLU A 567 -5.71 7.89 8.51
N GLY A 568 -5.80 6.74 9.13
CA GLY A 568 -6.24 6.58 10.51
C GLY A 568 -5.73 5.29 11.12
N VAL A 569 -5.98 5.11 12.40
CA VAL A 569 -5.72 3.85 13.10
C VAL A 569 -6.90 2.92 12.90
N HIS A 570 -6.64 1.66 12.55
CA HIS A 570 -7.70 0.65 12.49
C HIS A 570 -8.38 0.48 13.84
N ALA A 571 -9.70 0.38 13.83
CA ALA A 571 -10.48 0.36 15.08
C ALA A 571 -10.17 -0.85 15.98
N CYS A 572 -9.72 -1.97 15.40
CA CYS A 572 -9.64 -3.26 16.10
C CYS A 572 -8.30 -3.97 15.91
N ALA A 573 -7.72 -3.95 14.69
CA ALA A 573 -6.57 -4.79 14.36
C ALA A 573 -5.29 -4.35 15.07
N VAL A 574 -4.58 -5.36 15.60
CA VAL A 574 -3.24 -5.24 16.17
C VAL A 574 -2.37 -6.32 15.52
N LEU A 575 -1.21 -5.93 15.03
CA LEU A 575 -0.23 -6.82 14.46
C LEU A 575 0.72 -7.32 15.56
N ILE A 576 0.96 -8.63 15.60
CA ILE A 576 1.93 -9.27 16.49
C ILE A 576 2.91 -10.06 15.62
N CYS A 577 4.17 -9.67 15.61
CA CYS A 577 5.21 -10.30 14.82
C CYS A 577 6.15 -11.16 15.65
N ARG A 578 6.82 -12.10 14.99
CA ARG A 578 7.93 -12.88 15.57
C ARG A 578 9.15 -12.01 15.80
N ASP A 579 9.46 -11.18 14.83
CA ASP A 579 10.60 -10.27 14.77
C ASP A 579 10.10 -8.82 14.85
N PRO A 580 10.95 -7.81 15.01
CA PRO A 580 10.53 -6.41 15.01
C PRO A 580 9.67 -6.06 13.79
N VAL A 581 8.58 -5.32 14.01
CA VAL A 581 7.61 -5.01 12.94
C VAL A 581 8.27 -4.31 11.76
N ASN A 582 9.22 -3.41 12.03
CA ASN A 582 9.92 -2.62 10.99
C ASN A 582 10.88 -3.44 10.11
N GLU A 583 11.07 -4.74 10.38
CA GLU A 583 11.75 -5.67 9.46
C GLU A 583 10.81 -6.24 8.39
N HIS A 584 9.50 -6.13 8.59
CA HIS A 584 8.46 -6.68 7.71
C HIS A 584 7.52 -5.63 7.14
N CYS A 585 7.30 -4.55 7.89
CA CYS A 585 6.40 -3.47 7.53
C CYS A 585 6.88 -2.16 8.15
N PRO A 586 7.07 -1.08 7.39
CA PRO A 586 7.49 0.18 7.97
C PRO A 586 6.41 0.74 8.90
N THR A 587 6.84 1.41 9.97
CA THR A 587 5.95 1.98 10.99
C THR A 587 6.01 3.51 11.02
N LYS A 588 5.06 4.12 11.71
CA LYS A 588 4.98 5.57 11.92
C LYS A 588 4.16 5.90 13.17
N LEU A 589 4.22 7.14 13.63
CA LEU A 589 3.26 7.63 14.62
C LEU A 589 1.96 8.07 13.95
N ASP A 590 0.82 7.78 14.58
CA ASP A 590 -0.44 8.35 14.17
C ASP A 590 -0.46 9.87 14.42
N THR A 591 -1.30 10.60 13.67
CA THR A 591 -1.34 12.07 13.73
C THR A 591 -2.04 12.62 14.98
N LYS A 592 -2.75 11.79 15.76
CA LYS A 592 -3.63 12.24 16.86
C LYS A 592 -3.15 11.85 18.24
N GLY A 593 -2.49 10.73 18.41
CA GLY A 593 -2.23 10.16 19.73
C GLY A 593 -0.80 9.72 19.99
N GLY A 594 0.08 9.81 19.02
CA GLY A 594 1.45 9.31 19.16
C GLY A 594 1.53 7.79 19.30
N VAL A 595 0.50 7.07 18.84
CA VAL A 595 0.47 5.61 18.79
C VAL A 595 1.24 5.15 17.54
N GLU A 596 2.08 4.14 17.69
CA GLU A 596 2.77 3.55 16.55
C GLU A 596 1.82 2.66 15.74
N ILE A 597 1.81 2.90 14.43
CA ILE A 597 0.97 2.18 13.46
C ILE A 597 1.83 1.73 12.27
N THR A 598 1.36 0.72 11.54
CA THR A 598 1.98 0.33 10.27
C THR A 598 1.80 1.40 9.20
N GLN A 599 2.65 1.38 8.15
CA GLN A 599 2.44 2.20 6.95
C GLN A 599 1.69 1.45 5.85
N TYR A 600 1.59 0.11 5.98
CA TYR A 600 0.87 -0.76 5.05
C TYR A 600 -0.44 -1.24 5.64
#